data_c9f6cac41a0476d301f36fd91b08bbf6
#
_entry.id   c9f6cac41a0476d301f36fd91b08bbf6
#
_cell.length_a   1.000
_cell.length_b   1.000
_cell.length_c   1.000
_cell.angle_alpha   90.00
_cell.angle_beta   90.00
_cell.angle_gamma   90.00
#
_symmetry.space_group_name_H-M   'P 1'
#
loop_
_entity.id
_entity.type
_entity.pdbx_description
1 polymer ?
#
loop_
_entity_poly.entity_id
_entity_poly.type
_entity_poly.pdbx_seq_one_letter_code
_entity_poly.pdbx_strand_id
1 'polypeptide(L)'
;MPEINKVIKKDAFELLSELEDKSIDLIITDPPWLTTSLDFDKQDLNFLKLFKEYKRVLKDDGWFFLIGTVEMACAAIQSGFKRKFEYIWYKDISVSQTKTTIHPLLKHELIFAFYKPELDKVSRLTFNRKALRTYGHKKYKIQKSSTRKSGEFGSKSGRDVLDKNGNFQNYYKENNGYREGNSILKIYSKQNMPSDERVDHPTQKPIKLLNILIRGYSNEGDTVLDTFSGSGVLAESATLNKRNFYSCDINEKYVKIGNVRVTKSKLKKKKKVFGGYEYA
;
A
#
# COMPACT_ATOMS: atom_id res chain seq x y z
N MET A 1 21.56 16.13 -2.42
CA MET A 1 20.44 15.23 -2.09
C MET A 1 19.19 16.05 -1.81
N PRO A 2 18.00 15.59 -2.24
CA PRO A 2 16.74 16.29 -1.98
C PRO A 2 16.41 16.32 -0.48
N GLU A 3 15.52 17.26 -0.08
CA GLU A 3 15.12 17.38 1.34
C GLU A 3 14.30 16.14 1.77
N ILE A 4 14.78 15.43 2.78
CA ILE A 4 14.11 14.28 3.38
C ILE A 4 13.03 14.74 4.38
N ASN A 5 11.92 13.98 4.46
CA ASN A 5 10.81 14.23 5.40
C ASN A 5 10.08 15.58 5.20
N LYS A 6 10.04 16.02 3.93
CA LYS A 6 9.31 17.19 3.45
C LYS A 6 8.77 16.93 2.05
N VAL A 7 7.59 17.46 1.75
CA VAL A 7 7.07 17.48 0.39
C VAL A 7 7.68 18.68 -0.33
N ILE A 8 8.33 18.47 -1.46
CA ILE A 8 9.02 19.52 -2.23
C ILE A 8 8.30 19.81 -3.54
N LYS A 9 8.38 21.07 -4.02
CA LYS A 9 7.90 21.44 -5.35
C LYS A 9 8.92 21.06 -6.38
N LYS A 10 8.67 19.94 -7.09
CA LYS A 10 9.60 19.42 -8.09
C LYS A 10 8.87 18.46 -9.02
N ASP A 11 9.35 18.35 -10.26
CA ASP A 11 8.93 17.30 -11.16
C ASP A 11 9.44 15.93 -10.70
N ALA A 12 8.71 14.86 -11.05
CA ALA A 12 9.05 13.50 -10.68
C ALA A 12 10.44 13.07 -11.18
N PHE A 13 10.79 13.41 -12.43
CA PHE A 13 12.10 13.04 -13.00
C PHE A 13 13.24 13.88 -12.40
N GLU A 14 12.98 15.15 -12.07
CA GLU A 14 13.96 15.98 -11.36
C GLU A 14 14.28 15.39 -9.99
N LEU A 15 13.26 15.01 -9.19
CA LEU A 15 13.48 14.35 -7.91
C LEU A 15 14.26 13.04 -8.08
N LEU A 16 13.84 12.20 -9.02
CA LEU A 16 14.48 10.89 -9.26
C LEU A 16 15.95 11.05 -9.67
N SER A 17 16.31 12.05 -10.47
CA SER A 17 17.69 12.30 -10.90
C SER A 17 18.65 12.65 -9.75
N GLU A 18 18.13 13.14 -8.63
CA GLU A 18 18.91 13.50 -7.43
C GLU A 18 19.05 12.34 -6.43
N LEU A 19 18.28 11.26 -6.63
CA LEU A 19 18.31 10.08 -5.77
C LEU A 19 19.39 9.09 -6.25
N GLU A 20 20.14 8.57 -5.28
CA GLU A 20 21.13 7.54 -5.51
C GLU A 20 20.46 6.20 -5.90
N ASP A 21 21.19 5.38 -6.65
CA ASP A 21 20.78 4.03 -6.98
C ASP A 21 20.58 3.21 -5.70
N LYS A 22 19.52 2.39 -5.68
CA LYS A 22 19.22 1.49 -4.56
C LYS A 22 19.15 2.19 -3.19
N SER A 23 18.64 3.42 -3.14
CA SER A 23 18.50 4.21 -1.90
C SER A 23 17.11 4.12 -1.26
N ILE A 24 16.11 3.61 -1.96
CA ILE A 24 14.69 3.57 -1.57
C ILE A 24 14.28 2.16 -1.17
N ASP A 25 13.64 2.01 0.00
CA ASP A 25 13.14 0.73 0.51
C ASP A 25 11.75 0.39 -0.04
N LEU A 26 10.89 1.41 -0.21
CA LEU A 26 9.51 1.23 -0.62
C LEU A 26 9.08 2.37 -1.53
N ILE A 27 8.53 2.06 -2.69
CA ILE A 27 7.85 3.03 -3.56
C ILE A 27 6.35 2.78 -3.47
N ILE A 28 5.57 3.82 -3.19
CA ILE A 28 4.11 3.82 -3.33
C ILE A 28 3.73 5.04 -4.14
N THR A 29 3.07 4.85 -5.26
CA THR A 29 2.76 5.94 -6.18
C THR A 29 1.35 5.83 -6.75
N ASP A 30 0.72 6.98 -6.96
CA ASP A 30 -0.59 7.17 -7.59
C ASP A 30 -0.44 8.21 -8.71
N PRO A 31 0.24 7.87 -9.82
CA PRO A 31 0.49 8.82 -10.89
C PRO A 31 -0.81 9.19 -11.63
N PRO A 32 -0.84 10.27 -12.41
CA PRO A 32 -1.98 10.60 -13.27
C PRO A 32 -2.39 9.44 -14.17
N TRP A 33 -3.68 9.12 -14.21
CA TRP A 33 -4.19 7.94 -14.96
C TRP A 33 -4.51 8.27 -16.42
N LEU A 34 -4.43 9.53 -16.82
CA LEU A 34 -4.75 10.05 -18.16
C LEU A 34 -6.19 9.73 -18.61
N THR A 35 -7.09 9.55 -17.64
CA THR A 35 -8.48 9.12 -17.86
C THR A 35 -9.52 10.17 -17.52
N THR A 36 -9.12 11.27 -16.91
CA THR A 36 -10.01 12.36 -16.49
C THR A 36 -9.69 13.66 -17.21
N SER A 37 -10.62 14.63 -17.13
CA SER A 37 -10.44 15.98 -17.68
C SER A 37 -9.68 16.93 -16.73
N LEU A 38 -9.20 16.43 -15.59
CA LEU A 38 -8.46 17.22 -14.61
C LEU A 38 -7.08 17.61 -15.14
N ASP A 39 -6.61 18.81 -14.86
CA ASP A 39 -5.38 19.34 -15.47
C ASP A 39 -4.13 18.53 -15.14
N PHE A 40 -4.05 17.95 -13.93
CA PHE A 40 -2.94 17.07 -13.57
C PHE A 40 -2.98 15.72 -14.31
N ASP A 41 -4.13 15.31 -14.85
CA ASP A 41 -4.34 14.05 -15.56
C ASP A 41 -4.13 14.19 -17.09
N LYS A 42 -3.78 15.39 -17.57
CA LYS A 42 -3.54 15.68 -18.99
C LYS A 42 -2.05 15.64 -19.38
N GLN A 43 -1.16 15.38 -18.42
CA GLN A 43 0.28 15.39 -18.65
C GLN A 43 0.70 14.16 -19.46
N ASP A 44 1.50 14.37 -20.49
CA ASP A 44 2.13 13.28 -21.26
C ASP A 44 3.26 12.66 -20.44
N LEU A 45 2.88 11.71 -19.57
CA LEU A 45 3.81 11.02 -18.67
C LEU A 45 4.29 9.71 -19.30
N ASN A 46 5.58 9.64 -19.60
CA ASN A 46 6.21 8.42 -20.08
C ASN A 46 6.40 7.41 -18.92
N PHE A 47 5.40 6.55 -18.70
CA PHE A 47 5.43 5.55 -17.63
C PHE A 47 6.61 4.58 -17.73
N LEU A 48 7.00 4.19 -18.95
CA LEU A 48 8.13 3.28 -19.14
C LEU A 48 9.44 3.91 -18.63
N LYS A 49 9.67 5.18 -18.94
CA LYS A 49 10.82 5.95 -18.45
C LYS A 49 10.75 6.12 -16.93
N LEU A 50 9.58 6.50 -16.41
CA LEU A 50 9.36 6.68 -14.98
C LEU A 50 9.67 5.40 -14.18
N PHE A 51 9.14 4.27 -14.62
CA PHE A 51 9.32 3.00 -13.90
C PHE A 51 10.74 2.43 -14.07
N LYS A 52 11.47 2.76 -15.12
CA LYS A 52 12.92 2.48 -15.21
C LYS A 52 13.69 3.24 -14.12
N GLU A 53 13.37 4.51 -13.89
CA GLU A 53 13.97 5.28 -12.80
C GLU A 53 13.59 4.75 -11.43
N TYR A 54 12.33 4.34 -11.22
CA TYR A 54 11.94 3.65 -10.00
C TYR A 54 12.74 2.37 -9.77
N LYS A 55 12.97 1.58 -10.84
CA LYS A 55 13.80 0.38 -10.74
C LYS A 55 15.24 0.70 -10.35
N ARG A 56 15.80 1.82 -10.83
CA ARG A 56 17.15 2.27 -10.48
C ARG A 56 17.26 2.62 -9.00
N VAL A 57 16.37 3.48 -8.50
CA VAL A 57 16.45 3.98 -7.12
C VAL A 57 15.96 2.99 -6.06
N LEU A 58 15.11 2.02 -6.42
CA LEU A 58 14.61 1.00 -5.49
C LEU A 58 15.72 0.02 -5.12
N LYS A 59 15.84 -0.35 -3.84
CA LYS A 59 16.71 -1.43 -3.37
C LYS A 59 16.32 -2.77 -4.00
N ASP A 60 17.22 -3.74 -4.03
CA ASP A 60 16.98 -5.03 -4.67
C ASP A 60 15.88 -5.84 -3.93
N ASP A 61 15.77 -5.67 -2.63
CA ASP A 61 14.74 -6.26 -1.74
C ASP A 61 13.59 -5.29 -1.42
N GLY A 62 13.49 -4.18 -2.15
CA GLY A 62 12.43 -3.19 -2.01
C GLY A 62 11.13 -3.57 -2.72
N TRP A 63 10.03 -2.95 -2.28
CA TRP A 63 8.73 -3.08 -2.91
C TRP A 63 8.36 -1.84 -3.71
N PHE A 64 7.67 -2.07 -4.83
CA PHE A 64 7.01 -1.02 -5.59
C PHE A 64 5.50 -1.29 -5.66
N PHE A 65 4.70 -0.38 -5.07
CA PHE A 65 3.24 -0.39 -5.16
C PHE A 65 2.76 0.71 -6.10
N LEU A 66 1.99 0.31 -7.10
CA LEU A 66 1.35 1.19 -8.07
C LEU A 66 -0.16 1.19 -7.85
N ILE A 67 -0.73 2.33 -7.50
CA ILE A 67 -2.17 2.55 -7.53
C ILE A 67 -2.49 3.06 -8.93
N GLY A 68 -3.16 2.25 -9.76
CA GLY A 68 -3.33 2.61 -11.17
C GLY A 68 -4.08 1.61 -11.99
N THR A 69 -3.97 1.77 -13.30
CA THR A 69 -4.64 0.94 -14.31
C THR A 69 -3.81 -0.29 -14.71
N VAL A 70 -4.42 -1.21 -15.45
CA VAL A 70 -3.73 -2.39 -15.99
C VAL A 70 -2.66 -1.98 -17.00
N GLU A 71 -2.90 -0.93 -17.80
CA GLU A 71 -1.95 -0.39 -18.78
C GLU A 71 -0.68 0.11 -18.11
N MET A 72 -0.81 0.82 -16.99
CA MET A 72 0.33 1.24 -16.17
C MET A 72 1.08 0.04 -15.59
N ALA A 73 0.35 -0.99 -15.13
CA ALA A 73 0.98 -2.22 -14.65
C ALA A 73 1.75 -2.95 -15.76
N CYS A 74 1.25 -2.96 -16.99
CA CYS A 74 1.97 -3.46 -18.16
C CYS A 74 3.26 -2.67 -18.41
N ALA A 75 3.22 -1.34 -18.32
CA ALA A 75 4.42 -0.51 -18.44
C ALA A 75 5.45 -0.80 -17.33
N ALA A 76 5.01 -1.07 -16.11
CA ALA A 76 5.90 -1.48 -15.02
C ALA A 76 6.58 -2.82 -15.31
N ILE A 77 5.85 -3.80 -15.85
CA ILE A 77 6.42 -5.08 -16.27
C ILE A 77 7.42 -4.88 -17.43
N GLN A 78 7.08 -4.09 -18.42
CA GLN A 78 7.97 -3.77 -19.56
C GLN A 78 9.24 -3.02 -19.12
N SER A 79 9.17 -2.25 -18.03
CA SER A 79 10.36 -1.59 -17.45
C SER A 79 11.27 -2.55 -16.67
N GLY A 80 10.87 -3.83 -16.54
CA GLY A 80 11.66 -4.89 -15.95
C GLY A 80 11.30 -5.24 -14.51
N PHE A 81 10.15 -4.80 -13.98
CA PHE A 81 9.63 -5.30 -12.71
C PHE A 81 8.90 -6.63 -12.88
N LYS A 82 8.83 -7.42 -11.81
CA LYS A 82 7.96 -8.59 -11.70
C LYS A 82 6.76 -8.28 -10.81
N ARG A 83 5.54 -8.53 -11.32
CA ARG A 83 4.33 -8.47 -10.50
C ARG A 83 4.26 -9.66 -9.54
N LYS A 84 3.96 -9.40 -8.28
CA LYS A 84 3.79 -10.45 -7.26
C LYS A 84 2.32 -10.75 -7.00
N PHE A 85 1.53 -9.72 -6.72
CA PHE A 85 0.09 -9.79 -6.44
C PHE A 85 -0.52 -8.41 -6.64
N GLU A 86 -1.84 -8.29 -6.43
CA GLU A 86 -2.54 -7.02 -6.33
C GLU A 86 -3.45 -6.97 -5.10
N TYR A 87 -3.67 -5.77 -4.57
CA TYR A 87 -4.77 -5.44 -3.69
C TYR A 87 -5.91 -4.84 -4.49
N ILE A 88 -7.14 -5.18 -4.09
CA ILE A 88 -8.36 -4.53 -4.54
C ILE A 88 -8.81 -3.60 -3.43
N TRP A 89 -8.68 -2.28 -3.62
CA TRP A 89 -9.31 -1.34 -2.73
C TRP A 89 -10.78 -1.22 -3.09
N TYR A 90 -11.62 -1.91 -2.31
CA TYR A 90 -13.08 -1.86 -2.45
C TYR A 90 -13.64 -0.65 -1.71
N LYS A 91 -14.27 0.27 -2.45
CA LYS A 91 -14.85 1.51 -1.96
C LYS A 91 -16.29 1.31 -1.48
N ASP A 92 -16.70 2.08 -0.51
CA ASP A 92 -18.08 2.12 -0.02
C ASP A 92 -19.05 2.77 -1.02
N ILE A 93 -18.58 3.72 -1.84
CA ILE A 93 -19.35 4.42 -2.85
C ILE A 93 -18.75 4.18 -4.24
N SER A 94 -19.63 4.05 -5.25
CA SER A 94 -19.25 3.99 -6.66
C SER A 94 -18.81 5.35 -7.18
N VAL A 95 -17.80 5.36 -8.04
CA VAL A 95 -17.37 6.55 -8.78
C VAL A 95 -17.95 6.50 -10.20
N SER A 96 -18.29 7.67 -10.76
CA SER A 96 -18.74 7.79 -12.17
C SER A 96 -20.14 7.27 -12.47
N GLN A 97 -21.14 7.73 -11.73
CA GLN A 97 -22.57 7.41 -12.03
C GLN A 97 -23.00 7.84 -13.44
N THR A 98 -22.32 8.79 -14.07
CA THR A 98 -22.65 9.35 -15.39
C THR A 98 -22.19 8.49 -16.58
N LYS A 99 -21.37 7.44 -16.35
CA LYS A 99 -20.79 6.61 -17.43
C LYS A 99 -21.37 5.18 -17.50
N THR A 100 -22.53 4.94 -16.89
CA THR A 100 -23.14 3.59 -16.78
C THR A 100 -23.67 3.03 -18.09
N THR A 101 -23.69 3.80 -19.16
CA THR A 101 -24.16 3.36 -20.49
C THR A 101 -23.18 2.43 -21.20
N ILE A 102 -21.88 2.43 -20.81
CA ILE A 102 -20.84 1.67 -21.51
C ILE A 102 -20.07 0.71 -20.60
N HIS A 103 -20.18 0.87 -19.27
CA HIS A 103 -19.54 -0.01 -18.30
C HIS A 103 -20.29 -0.02 -16.96
N PRO A 104 -20.12 -1.05 -16.11
CA PRO A 104 -20.73 -1.08 -14.79
C PRO A 104 -20.14 -0.01 -13.87
N LEU A 105 -20.86 0.28 -12.77
CA LEU A 105 -20.35 1.18 -11.71
C LEU A 105 -19.09 0.60 -11.07
N LEU A 106 -17.98 1.33 -11.16
CA LEU A 106 -16.71 0.93 -10.57
C LEU A 106 -16.69 1.22 -9.09
N LYS A 107 -16.53 0.19 -8.27
CA LYS A 107 -16.43 0.26 -6.80
C LYS A 107 -15.05 -0.10 -6.27
N HIS A 108 -14.04 -0.20 -7.12
CA HIS A 108 -12.72 -0.57 -6.68
C HIS A 108 -11.62 0.17 -7.45
N GLU A 109 -10.45 0.21 -6.86
CA GLU A 109 -9.19 0.54 -7.51
C GLU A 109 -8.19 -0.61 -7.28
N LEU A 110 -7.27 -0.77 -8.22
CA LEU A 110 -6.23 -1.78 -8.16
C LEU A 110 -4.94 -1.19 -7.59
N ILE A 111 -4.25 -1.97 -6.78
CA ILE A 111 -2.93 -1.62 -6.25
C ILE A 111 -2.01 -2.79 -6.55
N PHE A 112 -1.17 -2.62 -7.54
CA PHE A 112 -0.26 -3.67 -7.99
C PHE A 112 1.02 -3.67 -7.16
N ALA A 113 1.44 -4.85 -6.72
CA ALA A 113 2.67 -5.05 -5.97
C ALA A 113 3.76 -5.65 -6.87
N PHE A 114 4.86 -4.93 -6.99
CA PHE A 114 6.01 -5.30 -7.81
C PHE A 114 7.27 -5.44 -6.97
N TYR A 115 8.23 -6.19 -7.52
CA TYR A 115 9.58 -6.33 -6.99
C TYR A 115 10.59 -6.46 -8.14
N LYS A 116 11.88 -6.37 -7.84
CA LYS A 116 12.95 -6.47 -8.84
C LYS A 116 13.27 -7.94 -9.14
N PRO A 117 13.38 -8.33 -10.42
CA PRO A 117 13.66 -9.71 -10.82
C PRO A 117 15.05 -10.20 -10.39
N GLU A 118 15.97 -9.29 -10.12
CA GLU A 118 17.35 -9.56 -9.69
C GLU A 118 17.41 -10.11 -8.26
N LEU A 119 16.29 -10.07 -7.53
CA LEU A 119 16.21 -10.63 -6.18
C LEU A 119 16.38 -12.16 -6.23
N ASP A 120 17.41 -12.67 -5.59
CA ASP A 120 17.74 -14.09 -5.53
C ASP A 120 16.67 -14.93 -4.78
N LYS A 121 16.12 -14.36 -3.69
CA LYS A 121 15.07 -15.00 -2.88
C LYS A 121 13.97 -14.04 -2.51
N VAL A 122 12.75 -14.32 -2.96
CA VAL A 122 11.54 -13.52 -2.66
C VAL A 122 11.27 -13.42 -1.15
N SER A 123 11.78 -14.36 -0.36
CA SER A 123 11.69 -14.33 1.11
C SER A 123 12.48 -13.19 1.76
N ARG A 124 13.36 -12.49 1.02
CA ARG A 124 14.08 -11.29 1.50
C ARG A 124 13.23 -10.03 1.45
N LEU A 125 12.15 -10.02 0.67
CA LEU A 125 11.20 -8.92 0.64
C LEU A 125 10.59 -8.71 2.02
N THR A 126 10.58 -7.47 2.49
CA THR A 126 9.94 -7.11 3.77
C THR A 126 8.44 -7.39 3.72
N PHE A 127 7.96 -8.24 4.63
CA PHE A 127 6.54 -8.52 4.80
C PHE A 127 6.17 -8.64 6.28
N ASN A 128 5.63 -7.57 6.83
CA ASN A 128 5.24 -7.47 8.22
C ASN A 128 3.81 -8.02 8.43
N ARG A 129 3.67 -9.33 8.38
CA ARG A 129 2.40 -10.05 8.47
C ARG A 129 1.53 -9.60 9.65
N LYS A 130 2.13 -9.36 10.81
CA LYS A 130 1.42 -8.92 12.02
C LYS A 130 0.77 -7.54 11.85
N ALA A 131 1.40 -6.64 11.08
CA ALA A 131 0.87 -5.30 10.82
C ALA A 131 -0.39 -5.29 9.95
N LEU A 132 -0.62 -6.38 9.19
CA LEU A 132 -1.78 -6.54 8.32
C LEU A 132 -2.93 -7.31 8.96
N ARG A 133 -2.75 -7.81 10.18
CA ARG A 133 -3.79 -8.56 10.88
C ARG A 133 -4.95 -7.66 11.27
N THR A 134 -6.16 -8.14 11.04
CA THR A 134 -7.38 -7.46 11.47
C THR A 134 -7.82 -8.02 12.81
N TYR A 135 -8.17 -7.10 13.72
CA TYR A 135 -8.73 -7.44 15.06
C TYR A 135 -10.26 -7.38 15.04
N GLY A 136 -10.92 -8.15 15.89
CA GLY A 136 -12.36 -8.02 16.13
C GLY A 136 -13.22 -9.17 15.61
N HIS A 137 -12.62 -10.29 15.23
CA HIS A 137 -13.40 -11.50 14.95
C HIS A 137 -13.68 -12.27 16.24
N LYS A 138 -14.96 -12.67 16.45
CA LYS A 138 -15.35 -13.53 17.57
C LYS A 138 -14.45 -14.77 17.59
N LYS A 139 -13.96 -15.14 18.77
CA LYS A 139 -13.27 -16.41 18.99
C LYS A 139 -14.20 -17.55 18.55
N TYR A 140 -13.86 -18.23 17.46
CA TYR A 140 -14.60 -19.44 17.09
C TYR A 140 -13.98 -20.63 17.81
N LYS A 141 -14.80 -21.37 18.54
CA LYS A 141 -14.48 -22.78 18.85
C LYS A 141 -14.51 -23.50 17.50
N ILE A 142 -13.38 -24.00 17.04
CA ILE A 142 -13.34 -24.86 15.87
C ILE A 142 -14.12 -26.10 16.22
N GLN A 143 -15.27 -26.34 15.59
CA GLN A 143 -15.96 -27.61 15.70
C GLN A 143 -15.02 -28.71 15.19
N LYS A 144 -14.91 -29.79 15.97
CA LYS A 144 -14.24 -31.03 15.53
C LYS A 144 -14.83 -31.39 14.16
N SER A 145 -14.06 -31.29 13.10
CA SER A 145 -14.48 -31.90 11.84
C SER A 145 -14.49 -33.42 12.11
N SER A 146 -15.66 -34.01 12.04
CA SER A 146 -15.82 -35.45 12.04
C SER A 146 -14.95 -36.01 10.91
N THR A 147 -14.13 -37.00 11.27
CA THR A 147 -13.33 -37.88 10.39
C THR A 147 -13.70 -37.82 8.90
N ARG A 148 -12.92 -37.13 8.09
CA ARG A 148 -12.91 -37.34 6.65
C ARG A 148 -12.07 -38.59 6.36
N LYS A 149 -12.72 -39.59 5.78
CA LYS A 149 -12.01 -40.76 5.24
C LYS A 149 -11.06 -40.34 4.14
N SER A 150 -9.85 -40.90 4.13
CA SER A 150 -8.86 -40.74 3.08
C SER A 150 -9.47 -41.08 1.72
N GLY A 151 -9.55 -40.13 0.79
CA GLY A 151 -10.01 -40.38 -0.58
C GLY A 151 -10.75 -39.24 -1.28
N GLU A 152 -11.18 -38.20 -0.59
CA GLU A 152 -11.87 -37.10 -1.26
C GLU A 152 -10.95 -35.87 -1.48
N PHE A 153 -10.99 -35.35 -2.69
CA PHE A 153 -10.26 -34.18 -3.17
C PHE A 153 -10.40 -32.99 -2.19
N GLY A 154 -9.34 -32.70 -1.46
CA GLY A 154 -9.24 -31.52 -0.61
C GLY A 154 -7.78 -31.09 -0.54
N SER A 155 -7.51 -29.83 -0.89
CA SER A 155 -6.16 -29.25 -0.82
C SER A 155 -5.51 -29.53 0.53
N LYS A 156 -4.33 -30.13 0.52
CA LYS A 156 -3.45 -30.31 1.69
C LYS A 156 -2.98 -28.93 2.20
N SER A 157 -3.77 -28.23 2.96
CA SER A 157 -3.36 -27.04 3.70
C SER A 157 -3.29 -27.35 5.18
N GLY A 158 -2.24 -28.01 5.59
CA GLY A 158 -1.91 -28.34 6.97
C GLY A 158 -0.98 -29.57 6.96
N ARG A 159 0.12 -29.50 7.67
CA ARG A 159 0.92 -30.72 7.92
C ARG A 159 0.09 -31.60 8.83
N ASP A 160 -0.52 -32.62 8.30
CA ASP A 160 -1.11 -33.69 9.07
C ASP A 160 0.04 -34.41 9.80
N VAL A 161 0.16 -34.17 11.08
CA VAL A 161 1.12 -34.88 11.93
C VAL A 161 0.40 -36.07 12.51
N LEU A 162 0.82 -37.26 12.16
CA LEU A 162 0.33 -38.49 12.76
C LEU A 162 0.96 -38.65 14.16
N ASP A 163 0.18 -39.08 15.12
CA ASP A 163 0.71 -39.51 16.41
C ASP A 163 1.48 -40.85 16.30
N LYS A 164 2.10 -41.29 17.37
CA LYS A 164 2.89 -42.55 17.41
C LYS A 164 2.10 -43.80 17.02
N ASN A 165 0.78 -43.71 16.97
CA ASN A 165 -0.16 -44.79 16.65
C ASN A 165 -0.78 -44.64 15.25
N GLY A 166 -0.30 -43.68 14.43
CA GLY A 166 -0.83 -43.43 13.08
C GLY A 166 -2.15 -42.65 13.02
N ASN A 167 -2.62 -42.08 14.13
CA ASN A 167 -3.83 -41.27 14.14
C ASN A 167 -3.52 -39.80 13.86
N PHE A 168 -4.40 -39.13 13.13
CA PHE A 168 -4.26 -37.71 12.88
C PHE A 168 -4.40 -36.91 14.18
N GLN A 169 -3.32 -36.22 14.56
CA GLN A 169 -3.39 -35.23 15.63
C GLN A 169 -4.04 -33.94 15.10
N ASN A 170 -5.23 -33.65 15.57
CA ASN A 170 -5.88 -32.37 15.36
C ASN A 170 -5.15 -31.30 16.18
N TYR A 171 -4.25 -30.54 15.57
CA TYR A 171 -3.70 -29.34 16.18
C TYR A 171 -4.76 -28.25 16.23
N TYR A 172 -5.38 -28.09 17.38
CA TYR A 172 -6.21 -26.93 17.67
C TYR A 172 -5.31 -25.72 17.87
N LYS A 173 -5.20 -24.86 16.87
CA LYS A 173 -4.64 -23.55 17.05
C LYS A 173 -5.75 -22.66 17.62
N GLU A 174 -5.64 -22.24 18.87
CA GLU A 174 -6.56 -21.24 19.41
C GLU A 174 -6.57 -20.01 18.51
N ASN A 175 -7.76 -19.66 18.03
CA ASN A 175 -7.95 -18.41 17.32
C ASN A 175 -7.92 -17.28 18.34
N ASN A 176 -6.82 -16.52 18.39
CA ASN A 176 -6.64 -15.38 19.29
C ASN A 176 -7.44 -14.13 18.90
N GLY A 177 -8.41 -14.25 17.98
CA GLY A 177 -9.25 -13.16 17.50
C GLY A 177 -8.65 -12.33 16.35
N TYR A 178 -7.47 -12.71 15.85
CA TYR A 178 -6.85 -12.07 14.68
C TYR A 178 -7.12 -12.87 13.41
N ARG A 179 -7.38 -12.18 12.31
CA ARG A 179 -7.35 -12.75 10.97
C ARG A 179 -6.19 -12.20 10.18
N GLU A 180 -5.60 -13.03 9.34
CA GLU A 180 -4.61 -12.58 8.38
C GLU A 180 -5.24 -11.57 7.42
N GLY A 181 -4.45 -10.58 7.00
CA GLY A 181 -4.87 -9.64 5.96
C GLY A 181 -5.18 -10.37 4.66
N ASN A 182 -6.18 -9.90 3.94
CA ASN A 182 -6.51 -10.40 2.61
C ASN A 182 -6.26 -9.33 1.54
N SER A 183 -6.36 -9.72 0.28
CA SER A 183 -6.12 -8.82 -0.86
C SER A 183 -7.28 -7.87 -1.16
N ILE A 184 -8.42 -7.99 -0.49
CA ILE A 184 -9.56 -7.09 -0.65
C ILE A 184 -9.62 -6.15 0.55
N LEU A 185 -9.29 -4.87 0.32
CA LEU A 185 -9.25 -3.84 1.34
C LEU A 185 -10.56 -3.03 1.32
N LYS A 186 -11.47 -3.30 2.24
CA LYS A 186 -12.71 -2.53 2.40
C LYS A 186 -12.41 -1.27 3.20
N ILE A 187 -12.22 -0.14 2.51
CA ILE A 187 -11.88 1.14 3.11
C ILE A 187 -12.75 2.22 2.45
N TYR A 188 -13.20 3.19 3.25
CA TYR A 188 -14.01 4.31 2.78
C TYR A 188 -13.32 5.08 1.64
N SER A 189 -14.14 5.65 0.77
CA SER A 189 -13.71 6.60 -0.26
C SER A 189 -13.60 8.02 0.32
N LYS A 190 -13.13 8.98 -0.48
CA LYS A 190 -13.00 10.38 -0.06
C LYS A 190 -14.32 10.95 0.48
N GLN A 191 -15.47 10.57 -0.10
CA GLN A 191 -16.78 11.09 0.28
C GLN A 191 -17.15 10.74 1.73
N ASN A 192 -16.77 9.56 2.21
CA ASN A 192 -17.03 9.07 3.57
C ASN A 192 -15.81 9.14 4.49
N MET A 193 -14.77 9.83 4.05
CA MET A 193 -13.57 10.07 4.85
C MET A 193 -13.88 10.99 6.03
N PRO A 194 -13.32 10.74 7.23
CA PRO A 194 -13.44 11.65 8.38
C PRO A 194 -13.04 13.08 8.02
N SER A 195 -13.76 14.06 8.58
CA SER A 195 -13.57 15.47 8.23
C SER A 195 -12.17 16.01 8.55
N ASP A 196 -11.54 15.50 9.62
CA ASP A 196 -10.19 15.88 10.05
C ASP A 196 -9.08 15.27 9.16
N GLU A 197 -9.42 14.24 8.40
CA GLU A 197 -8.52 13.63 7.39
C GLU A 197 -8.65 14.32 6.02
N ARG A 198 -9.84 14.90 5.73
CA ARG A 198 -10.18 15.42 4.40
C ARG A 198 -9.44 16.73 4.11
N VAL A 199 -8.84 16.81 2.90
CA VAL A 199 -8.20 18.02 2.38
C VAL A 199 -8.75 18.36 1.00
N ASP A 200 -8.44 19.57 0.53
CA ASP A 200 -8.83 20.04 -0.80
C ASP A 200 -7.95 19.42 -1.90
N HIS A 201 -8.25 18.15 -2.20
CA HIS A 201 -7.66 17.38 -3.30
C HIS A 201 -8.73 16.45 -3.89
N PRO A 202 -8.98 16.44 -5.21
CA PRO A 202 -10.14 15.74 -5.79
C PRO A 202 -10.13 14.23 -5.58
N THR A 203 -8.98 13.60 -5.68
CA THR A 203 -8.79 12.13 -5.66
C THR A 203 -8.01 11.63 -4.44
N GLN A 204 -8.11 12.34 -3.31
CA GLN A 204 -7.40 11.96 -2.08
C GLN A 204 -7.60 10.49 -1.72
N LYS A 205 -6.49 9.77 -1.50
CA LYS A 205 -6.52 8.40 -0.95
C LYS A 205 -6.68 8.42 0.58
N PRO A 206 -7.36 7.42 1.18
CA PRO A 206 -7.51 7.34 2.63
C PRO A 206 -6.19 6.96 3.32
N ILE A 207 -5.91 7.59 4.45
CA ILE A 207 -4.69 7.32 5.22
C ILE A 207 -4.60 5.87 5.70
N LYS A 208 -5.75 5.25 5.98
CA LYS A 208 -5.82 3.83 6.36
C LYS A 208 -5.24 2.93 5.29
N LEU A 209 -5.45 3.24 4.01
CA LEU A 209 -4.89 2.48 2.88
C LEU A 209 -3.36 2.56 2.88
N LEU A 210 -2.81 3.78 3.00
CA LEU A 210 -1.36 3.99 2.98
C LEU A 210 -0.69 3.40 4.23
N ASN A 211 -1.34 3.48 5.40
CA ASN A 211 -0.84 2.83 6.62
C ASN A 211 -0.70 1.31 6.48
N ILE A 212 -1.64 0.65 5.79
CA ILE A 212 -1.56 -0.78 5.50
C ILE A 212 -0.33 -1.10 4.67
N LEU A 213 -0.12 -0.37 3.57
CA LEU A 213 1.01 -0.58 2.67
C LEU A 213 2.36 -0.28 3.36
N ILE A 214 2.48 0.88 4.01
CA ILE A 214 3.72 1.28 4.69
C ILE A 214 4.08 0.29 5.80
N ARG A 215 3.13 -0.02 6.69
CA ARG A 215 3.40 -0.93 7.82
C ARG A 215 3.65 -2.36 7.40
N GLY A 216 2.97 -2.81 6.34
CA GLY A 216 3.08 -4.17 5.82
C GLY A 216 4.38 -4.43 5.08
N TYR A 217 4.94 -3.41 4.41
CA TYR A 217 6.00 -3.61 3.41
C TYR A 217 7.24 -2.75 3.63
N SER A 218 7.36 -2.14 4.80
CA SER A 218 8.58 -1.46 5.25
C SER A 218 8.76 -1.57 6.76
N ASN A 219 9.94 -1.25 7.26
CA ASN A 219 10.29 -1.20 8.68
C ASN A 219 10.41 0.24 9.17
N GLU A 220 10.40 0.48 10.49
CA GLU A 220 10.71 1.80 11.05
C GLU A 220 12.14 2.21 10.64
N GLY A 221 12.29 3.46 10.18
CA GLY A 221 13.56 3.99 9.68
C GLY A 221 13.75 3.84 8.16
N ASP A 222 13.02 2.93 7.49
CA ASP A 222 13.07 2.78 6.03
C ASP A 222 12.64 4.07 5.31
N THR A 223 13.11 4.23 4.07
CA THR A 223 12.81 5.38 3.20
C THR A 223 11.74 5.03 2.16
N VAL A 224 10.67 5.79 2.17
CA VAL A 224 9.52 5.65 1.23
C VAL A 224 9.59 6.74 0.17
N LEU A 225 9.30 6.41 -1.08
CA LEU A 225 9.25 7.37 -2.20
C LEU A 225 7.83 7.51 -2.73
N ASP A 226 7.44 8.79 -2.96
CA ASP A 226 6.22 9.18 -3.66
C ASP A 226 6.49 10.39 -4.55
N THR A 227 6.48 10.20 -5.85
CA THR A 227 6.76 11.28 -6.82
C THR A 227 5.50 12.02 -7.29
N PHE A 228 4.33 11.68 -6.77
CA PHE A 228 3.04 12.31 -7.06
C PHE A 228 2.25 12.53 -5.77
N SER A 229 2.77 13.40 -4.92
CA SER A 229 2.31 13.59 -3.53
C SER A 229 0.83 13.93 -3.40
N GLY A 230 0.28 14.70 -4.33
CA GLY A 230 -1.11 15.15 -4.31
C GLY A 230 -1.51 15.71 -2.95
N SER A 231 -2.42 15.02 -2.27
CA SER A 231 -2.90 15.40 -0.93
C SER A 231 -1.87 15.28 0.19
N GLY A 232 -0.67 14.73 -0.05
CA GLY A 232 0.37 14.49 0.96
C GLY A 232 0.07 13.36 1.94
N VAL A 233 -0.89 12.50 1.62
CA VAL A 233 -1.33 11.43 2.54
C VAL A 233 -0.25 10.39 2.77
N LEU A 234 0.59 10.09 1.77
CA LEU A 234 1.71 9.16 1.94
C LEU A 234 2.77 9.75 2.88
N ALA A 235 3.15 11.02 2.71
CA ALA A 235 4.09 11.71 3.57
C ALA A 235 3.60 11.75 5.04
N GLU A 236 2.29 12.00 5.25
CA GLU A 236 1.65 11.89 6.57
C GLU A 236 1.76 10.48 7.12
N SER A 237 1.40 9.46 6.34
CA SER A 237 1.43 8.07 6.76
C SER A 237 2.86 7.61 7.09
N ALA A 238 3.86 7.97 6.28
CA ALA A 238 5.27 7.70 6.55
C ALA A 238 5.71 8.33 7.89
N THR A 239 5.38 9.59 8.11
CA THR A 239 5.67 10.32 9.36
C THR A 239 5.05 9.62 10.57
N LEU A 240 3.76 9.26 10.53
CA LEU A 240 3.05 8.60 11.63
C LEU A 240 3.65 7.23 11.96
N ASN A 241 4.11 6.52 10.95
CA ASN A 241 4.68 5.18 11.09
C ASN A 241 6.22 5.17 11.23
N LYS A 242 6.86 6.32 11.47
CA LYS A 242 8.31 6.48 11.70
C LYS A 242 9.17 6.02 10.49
N ARG A 243 8.69 6.21 9.27
CA ARG A 243 9.47 6.04 8.06
C ARG A 243 10.00 7.40 7.61
N ASN A 244 11.15 7.38 6.96
CA ASN A 244 11.63 8.52 6.19
C ASN A 244 10.89 8.56 4.85
N PHE A 245 10.88 9.71 4.19
CA PHE A 245 10.30 9.79 2.86
C PHE A 245 10.94 10.87 2.00
N TYR A 246 10.95 10.61 0.70
CA TYR A 246 11.07 11.61 -0.35
C TYR A 246 9.72 11.73 -1.05
N SER A 247 9.25 12.96 -1.23
CA SER A 247 7.96 13.21 -1.86
C SER A 247 7.95 14.54 -2.58
N CYS A 248 7.40 14.57 -3.80
CA CYS A 248 7.28 15.79 -4.58
C CYS A 248 5.92 15.93 -5.25
N ASP A 249 5.60 17.14 -5.64
CA ASP A 249 4.48 17.49 -6.50
C ASP A 249 4.84 18.75 -7.29
N ILE A 250 4.37 18.84 -8.52
CA ILE A 250 4.56 20.05 -9.36
C ILE A 250 3.66 21.20 -8.91
N ASN A 251 2.53 20.88 -8.27
CA ASN A 251 1.52 21.84 -7.82
C ASN A 251 1.86 22.37 -6.43
N GLU A 252 2.22 23.63 -6.36
CA GLU A 252 2.57 24.31 -5.11
C GLU A 252 1.48 24.24 -4.03
N LYS A 253 0.20 24.27 -4.43
CA LYS A 253 -0.93 24.12 -3.50
C LYS A 253 -0.87 22.76 -2.79
N TYR A 254 -0.60 21.69 -3.52
CA TYR A 254 -0.50 20.34 -2.97
C TYR A 254 0.75 20.17 -2.11
N VAL A 255 1.86 20.76 -2.50
CA VAL A 255 3.07 20.82 -1.67
C VAL A 255 2.77 21.47 -0.29
N LYS A 256 2.07 22.60 -0.27
CA LYS A 256 1.66 23.27 0.97
C LYS A 256 0.75 22.39 1.82
N ILE A 257 -0.26 21.76 1.21
CA ILE A 257 -1.18 20.84 1.88
C ILE A 257 -0.40 19.67 2.51
N GLY A 258 0.49 19.02 1.76
CA GLY A 258 1.30 17.90 2.22
C GLY A 258 2.18 18.28 3.42
N ASN A 259 2.85 19.42 3.37
CA ASN A 259 3.71 19.90 4.47
C ASN A 259 2.91 20.24 5.73
N VAL A 260 1.70 20.80 5.60
CA VAL A 260 0.79 21.01 6.75
C VAL A 260 0.40 19.67 7.39
N ARG A 261 0.09 18.64 6.61
CA ARG A 261 -0.21 17.29 7.12
C ARG A 261 0.98 16.70 7.88
N VAL A 262 2.17 16.76 7.31
CA VAL A 262 3.41 16.28 7.95
C VAL A 262 3.65 16.98 9.28
N THR A 263 3.50 18.30 9.33
CA THR A 263 3.67 19.11 10.56
C THR A 263 2.64 18.71 11.63
N LYS A 264 1.36 18.60 11.27
CA LYS A 264 0.29 18.15 12.17
C LYS A 264 0.59 16.75 12.74
N SER A 265 1.10 15.84 11.92
CA SER A 265 1.44 14.47 12.33
C SER A 265 2.61 14.42 13.30
N LYS A 266 3.64 15.24 13.10
CA LYS A 266 4.76 15.40 14.05
C LYS A 266 4.26 15.90 15.42
N LEU A 267 3.30 16.83 15.44
CA LEU A 267 2.70 17.36 16.67
C LEU A 267 1.81 16.32 17.39
N LYS A 268 0.99 15.57 16.66
CA LYS A 268 0.19 14.45 17.21
C LYS A 268 1.10 13.41 17.88
N LYS A 269 2.23 13.09 17.27
CA LYS A 269 3.22 12.14 17.80
C LYS A 269 3.85 12.64 19.11
N LYS A 270 4.20 13.93 19.21
CA LYS A 270 4.73 14.54 20.46
C LYS A 270 3.70 14.46 21.60
N LYS A 271 2.42 14.80 21.37
CA LYS A 271 1.37 14.69 22.38
C LYS A 271 1.16 13.26 22.88
N LYS A 272 1.32 12.25 22.03
CA LYS A 272 1.17 10.83 22.38
C LYS A 272 2.30 10.32 23.29
N VAL A 273 3.52 10.82 23.14
CA VAL A 273 4.66 10.49 24.02
C VAL A 273 4.44 11.05 25.43
N PHE A 274 3.73 12.17 25.60
CA PHE A 274 3.42 12.78 26.88
C PHE A 274 2.10 12.31 27.51
N GLY A 275 1.22 11.60 26.77
CA GLY A 275 -0.15 11.30 27.19
C GLY A 275 -0.54 9.82 27.34
N GLY A 276 0.37 8.86 27.18
CA GLY A 276 0.18 7.46 27.58
C GLY A 276 -0.96 6.67 26.91
N TYR A 277 -1.40 7.00 25.70
CA TYR A 277 -2.40 6.23 24.96
C TYR A 277 -1.81 5.49 23.77
N GLU A 278 -1.79 4.16 23.82
CA GLU A 278 -1.54 3.29 22.67
C GLU A 278 -2.84 3.16 21.85
N TYR A 279 -2.76 3.46 20.54
CA TYR A 279 -3.79 3.06 19.59
C TYR A 279 -3.42 1.70 19.01
N ALA A 280 -4.28 0.72 19.30
CA ALA A 280 -4.26 -0.58 18.67
C ALA A 280 -4.66 -0.49 17.17
#